data_636d9f014df94dd824fdfb5ad2338c62
#
_entry.id   636d9f014df94dd824fdfb5ad2338c62
#
_cell.length_a   1.000
_cell.length_b   1.000
_cell.length_c   1.000
_cell.angle_alpha   90.00
_cell.angle_beta   90.00
_cell.angle_gamma   90.00
#
_symmetry.space_group_name_H-M   'P 1'
#
loop_
_entity.id
_entity.type
_entity.pdbx_description
1 polymer ?
#
loop_
_entity_poly.entity_id
_entity_poly.type
_entity_poly.pdbx_seq_one_letter_code
_entity_poly.pdbx_strand_id
1 'polypeptide(L)'
;MAAGGPAAMNDGDDKGGPRAALGGLTTRGRSFLAAGIAAAVCAYVLGQGDLLRVGLLLATLPLVCVAVLFRTRYRVAGTRRLSPSRVPAGTEARVHLRMENVSRLPTGLLMLQDRVPYVLGPRPRFVLDRVEAGGRREVSYRVRSDLRGRYPLGPLQLQLSDPFGMCELTRSFSAYDTLVVIPRTEPLPPVRLAGEASGYGEGRQRALALAGEDDLIPRGYRHGDDLRRVHWRSTARYGELMVRREEQPQRARCTVLLDTRRIAYQGTGPDSAFEWAVSGAASALLHMLERGFAVRLLTDDGSSVPGEGEGGFAGSTHESADSAGLMMDTLAVVDHSDGGGLSRAYDVLRGGNQGLLVAFFGDLDEEQAAVAARMRQRSGGAVAFVLDSDAWVQGESHGAALAEAEERLRLLRESGWTAVLVKPGAALAELWQLAGQQSTVTQSALSGGATGGTTGFTGGWS
;
A
#
# COMPACT_ATOMS: atom_id res chain seq x y z
N MET A 1 -17.31 3.08 0.11
CA MET A 1 -17.97 2.11 -0.79
C MET A 1 -18.38 2.83 -2.07
N ALA A 2 -17.54 2.90 -3.06
CA ALA A 2 -17.93 3.40 -4.39
C ALA A 2 -18.34 2.19 -5.22
N ALA A 3 -19.65 2.04 -5.42
CA ALA A 3 -20.18 1.07 -6.38
C ALA A 3 -19.80 1.56 -7.79
N GLY A 4 -18.85 0.88 -8.42
CA GLY A 4 -18.52 1.13 -9.81
C GLY A 4 -19.76 0.96 -10.67
N GLY A 5 -20.22 2.05 -11.28
CA GLY A 5 -21.31 2.02 -12.24
C GLY A 5 -20.95 1.13 -13.43
N PRO A 6 -21.92 0.64 -14.21
CA PRO A 6 -21.65 -0.19 -15.38
C PRO A 6 -20.77 0.59 -16.35
N ALA A 7 -19.58 0.04 -16.62
CA ALA A 7 -18.68 0.63 -17.60
C ALA A 7 -19.33 0.60 -18.98
N ALA A 8 -19.57 1.78 -19.51
CA ALA A 8 -20.05 1.92 -20.88
C ALA A 8 -18.95 1.45 -21.84
N MET A 9 -19.36 0.74 -22.86
CA MET A 9 -18.53 0.31 -23.95
C MET A 9 -18.02 1.56 -24.70
N ASN A 10 -16.72 1.71 -24.84
CA ASN A 10 -16.15 2.84 -25.56
C ASN A 10 -16.42 2.69 -27.05
N ASP A 11 -17.36 3.48 -27.56
CA ASP A 11 -17.73 3.57 -28.98
C ASP A 11 -16.68 4.37 -29.80
N GLY A 12 -15.59 4.81 -29.15
CA GLY A 12 -14.62 5.75 -29.71
C GLY A 12 -13.65 5.20 -30.76
N ASP A 13 -13.54 3.88 -30.90
CA ASP A 13 -12.63 3.26 -31.88
C ASP A 13 -13.36 2.65 -33.09
N ASP A 14 -14.67 2.81 -33.13
CA ASP A 14 -15.53 2.28 -34.19
C ASP A 14 -15.80 3.33 -35.31
N LYS A 15 -14.73 3.87 -35.89
CA LYS A 15 -14.85 4.42 -37.24
C LYS A 15 -15.00 3.23 -38.23
N GLY A 16 -16.17 2.59 -38.14
CA GLY A 16 -16.55 1.44 -38.95
C GLY A 16 -16.70 1.78 -40.43
N GLY A 17 -15.57 2.03 -41.07
CA GLY A 17 -15.51 2.01 -42.53
C GLY A 17 -15.42 0.57 -43.05
N PRO A 18 -15.77 0.31 -44.30
CA PRO A 18 -15.70 -1.03 -44.92
C PRO A 18 -14.30 -1.68 -44.80
N ARG A 19 -13.25 -0.87 -44.62
CA ARG A 19 -11.87 -1.34 -44.34
C ARG A 19 -11.69 -1.95 -42.94
N ALA A 20 -12.36 -1.43 -41.94
CA ALA A 20 -12.33 -2.00 -40.56
C ALA A 20 -13.12 -3.32 -40.54
N ALA A 21 -14.20 -3.43 -41.30
CA ALA A 21 -14.98 -4.64 -41.42
C ALA A 21 -14.17 -5.79 -42.04
N LEU A 22 -13.42 -5.51 -43.11
CA LEU A 22 -12.51 -6.48 -43.74
C LEU A 22 -11.31 -6.83 -42.87
N GLY A 23 -10.89 -5.93 -41.98
CA GLY A 23 -9.84 -6.18 -40.97
C GLY A 23 -10.22 -7.27 -39.95
N GLY A 24 -11.52 -7.48 -39.68
CA GLY A 24 -12.05 -8.51 -38.79
C GLY A 24 -12.08 -9.93 -39.40
N LEU A 25 -11.74 -10.10 -40.67
CA LEU A 25 -11.68 -11.43 -41.29
C LEU A 25 -10.51 -12.25 -40.72
N THR A 26 -10.82 -13.44 -40.22
CA THR A 26 -9.81 -14.44 -39.82
C THR A 26 -9.03 -14.94 -41.05
N THR A 27 -7.95 -15.69 -40.80
CA THR A 27 -7.20 -16.36 -41.87
C THR A 27 -8.12 -17.24 -42.72
N ARG A 28 -9.07 -17.95 -42.09
CA ARG A 28 -10.08 -18.78 -42.78
C ARG A 28 -10.98 -17.94 -43.67
N GLY A 29 -11.53 -16.85 -43.15
CA GLY A 29 -12.40 -15.96 -43.92
C GLY A 29 -11.69 -15.35 -45.12
N ARG A 30 -10.42 -14.97 -44.98
CA ARG A 30 -9.58 -14.47 -46.08
C ARG A 30 -9.31 -15.55 -47.13
N SER A 31 -9.02 -16.78 -46.67
CA SER A 31 -8.79 -17.91 -47.61
C SER A 31 -10.06 -18.26 -48.39
N PHE A 32 -11.22 -18.29 -47.76
CA PHE A 32 -12.50 -18.51 -48.40
C PHE A 32 -12.83 -17.41 -49.43
N LEU A 33 -12.59 -16.16 -49.05
CA LEU A 33 -12.80 -15.02 -49.96
C LEU A 33 -11.88 -15.12 -51.20
N ALA A 34 -10.59 -15.39 -50.96
CA ALA A 34 -9.60 -15.51 -52.05
C ALA A 34 -9.90 -16.70 -52.95
N ALA A 35 -10.26 -17.87 -52.40
CA ALA A 35 -10.64 -19.05 -53.14
C ALA A 35 -11.91 -18.81 -53.96
N GLY A 36 -12.90 -18.12 -53.37
CA GLY A 36 -14.13 -17.73 -54.07
C GLY A 36 -13.89 -16.82 -55.26
N ILE A 37 -13.03 -15.81 -55.11
CA ILE A 37 -12.64 -14.91 -56.21
C ILE A 37 -11.87 -15.69 -57.28
N ALA A 38 -10.92 -16.53 -56.91
CA ALA A 38 -10.15 -17.33 -57.84
C ALA A 38 -11.06 -18.29 -58.65
N ALA A 39 -11.99 -18.99 -57.96
CA ALA A 39 -12.95 -19.86 -58.63
C ALA A 39 -13.88 -19.10 -59.57
N ALA A 40 -14.33 -17.90 -59.20
CA ALA A 40 -15.17 -17.07 -60.08
C ALA A 40 -14.41 -16.60 -61.35
N VAL A 41 -13.14 -16.23 -61.21
CA VAL A 41 -12.27 -15.88 -62.33
C VAL A 41 -12.04 -17.09 -63.23
N CYS A 42 -11.73 -18.25 -62.69
CA CYS A 42 -11.58 -19.50 -63.45
C CYS A 42 -12.87 -19.90 -64.16
N ALA A 43 -14.00 -19.75 -63.50
CA ALA A 43 -15.31 -20.03 -64.06
C ALA A 43 -15.62 -19.15 -65.31
N TYR A 44 -15.27 -17.87 -65.24
CA TYR A 44 -15.40 -16.93 -66.30
C TYR A 44 -14.52 -17.31 -67.51
N VAL A 45 -13.26 -17.68 -67.26
CA VAL A 45 -12.31 -18.09 -68.30
C VAL A 45 -12.71 -19.41 -68.96
N LEU A 46 -13.20 -20.38 -68.14
CA LEU A 46 -13.57 -21.72 -68.61
C LEU A 46 -15.02 -21.83 -69.14
N GLY A 47 -15.82 -20.79 -68.95
CA GLY A 47 -17.23 -20.77 -69.37
C GLY A 47 -18.13 -21.73 -68.55
N GLN A 48 -17.70 -22.13 -67.31
CA GLN A 48 -18.43 -23.12 -66.55
C GLN A 48 -19.30 -22.46 -65.43
N GLY A 49 -20.64 -22.51 -65.67
CA GLY A 49 -21.63 -21.89 -64.77
C GLY A 49 -21.69 -22.48 -63.35
N ASP A 50 -21.46 -23.77 -63.24
CA ASP A 50 -21.49 -24.41 -61.89
C ASP A 50 -20.29 -24.03 -61.03
N LEU A 51 -19.11 -23.85 -61.61
CA LEU A 51 -17.93 -23.33 -60.92
C LEU A 51 -18.15 -21.89 -60.50
N LEU A 52 -18.86 -21.07 -61.26
CA LEU A 52 -19.23 -19.71 -60.90
C LEU A 52 -20.14 -19.68 -59.66
N ARG A 53 -21.12 -20.59 -59.58
CA ARG A 53 -22.01 -20.70 -58.40
C ARG A 53 -21.23 -21.04 -57.15
N VAL A 54 -20.29 -21.99 -57.23
CA VAL A 54 -19.42 -22.36 -56.10
C VAL A 54 -18.51 -21.18 -55.69
N GLY A 55 -17.91 -20.50 -56.68
CA GLY A 55 -17.06 -19.33 -56.42
C GLY A 55 -17.82 -18.19 -55.72
N LEU A 56 -19.04 -17.89 -56.21
CA LEU A 56 -19.90 -16.90 -55.57
C LEU A 56 -20.31 -17.30 -54.14
N LEU A 57 -20.64 -18.55 -53.89
CA LEU A 57 -21.00 -19.04 -52.57
C LEU A 57 -19.83 -18.91 -51.57
N LEU A 58 -18.62 -19.29 -52.00
CA LEU A 58 -17.41 -19.15 -51.20
C LEU A 58 -17.04 -17.69 -50.90
N ALA A 59 -17.27 -16.77 -51.86
CA ALA A 59 -16.99 -15.35 -51.64
C ALA A 59 -18.06 -14.63 -50.82
N THR A 60 -19.35 -14.98 -51.02
CA THR A 60 -20.46 -14.32 -50.32
C THR A 60 -20.55 -14.73 -48.83
N LEU A 61 -20.19 -15.98 -48.47
CA LEU A 61 -20.30 -16.49 -47.10
C LEU A 61 -19.51 -15.64 -46.08
N PRO A 62 -18.20 -15.35 -46.26
CA PRO A 62 -17.49 -14.49 -45.33
C PRO A 62 -18.03 -13.05 -45.32
N LEU A 63 -18.51 -12.52 -46.41
CA LEU A 63 -19.12 -11.18 -46.45
C LEU A 63 -20.44 -11.12 -45.67
N VAL A 64 -21.26 -12.16 -45.77
CA VAL A 64 -22.50 -12.29 -44.97
C VAL A 64 -22.14 -12.40 -43.49
N CYS A 65 -21.13 -13.20 -43.10
CA CYS A 65 -20.67 -13.30 -41.72
C CYS A 65 -20.22 -11.94 -41.16
N VAL A 66 -19.45 -11.20 -41.95
CA VAL A 66 -19.04 -9.82 -41.58
C VAL A 66 -20.27 -8.93 -41.42
N ALA A 67 -21.18 -8.92 -42.39
CA ALA A 67 -22.38 -8.08 -42.35
C ALA A 67 -23.27 -8.41 -41.15
N VAL A 68 -23.48 -9.69 -40.84
CA VAL A 68 -24.25 -10.14 -39.67
C VAL A 68 -23.57 -9.72 -38.40
N LEU A 69 -22.26 -9.93 -38.25
CA LEU A 69 -21.53 -9.60 -37.02
C LEU A 69 -21.50 -8.08 -36.75
N PHE A 70 -21.34 -7.26 -37.79
CA PHE A 70 -21.39 -5.80 -37.69
C PHE A 70 -22.80 -5.24 -37.50
N ARG A 71 -23.81 -5.84 -38.14
CA ARG A 71 -25.21 -5.42 -38.02
C ARG A 71 -25.79 -5.81 -36.65
N THR A 72 -25.37 -6.93 -36.09
CA THR A 72 -25.78 -7.38 -34.76
C THR A 72 -24.94 -6.62 -33.75
N ARG A 73 -25.33 -5.38 -33.46
CA ARG A 73 -24.73 -4.58 -32.35
C ARG A 73 -25.12 -5.24 -31.04
N TYR A 74 -24.36 -6.25 -30.65
CA TYR A 74 -24.49 -6.82 -29.31
C TYR A 74 -24.12 -5.77 -28.28
N ARG A 75 -25.08 -5.26 -27.55
CA ARG A 75 -24.86 -4.38 -26.41
C ARG A 75 -24.59 -5.28 -25.20
N VAL A 76 -23.34 -5.48 -24.91
CA VAL A 76 -22.91 -6.22 -23.73
C VAL A 76 -22.32 -5.23 -22.75
N ALA A 77 -22.86 -5.21 -21.52
CA ALA A 77 -22.29 -4.45 -20.41
C ALA A 77 -21.39 -5.36 -19.59
N GLY A 78 -20.21 -4.89 -19.25
CA GLY A 78 -19.26 -5.60 -18.40
C GLY A 78 -18.98 -4.80 -17.13
N THR A 79 -19.02 -5.46 -15.98
CA THR A 79 -18.58 -4.89 -14.71
C THR A 79 -17.53 -5.76 -14.09
N ARG A 80 -16.50 -5.14 -13.53
CA ARG A 80 -15.46 -5.81 -12.73
C ARG A 80 -15.64 -5.43 -11.27
N ARG A 81 -15.42 -6.39 -10.38
CA ARG A 81 -15.38 -6.17 -8.94
C ARG A 81 -14.20 -6.90 -8.34
N LEU A 82 -13.39 -6.18 -7.61
CA LEU A 82 -12.26 -6.71 -6.85
C LEU A 82 -12.69 -7.02 -5.42
N SER A 83 -12.32 -8.18 -4.91
CA SER A 83 -12.61 -8.56 -3.53
C SER A 83 -11.46 -9.38 -2.93
N PRO A 84 -10.69 -8.78 -2.01
CA PRO A 84 -10.64 -7.37 -1.65
C PRO A 84 -9.87 -6.52 -2.68
N SER A 85 -9.98 -5.19 -2.63
CA SER A 85 -9.25 -4.27 -3.51
C SER A 85 -7.83 -3.97 -3.02
N ARG A 86 -7.54 -4.29 -1.74
CA ARG A 86 -6.23 -4.20 -1.10
C ARG A 86 -5.88 -5.56 -0.52
N VAL A 87 -4.68 -6.06 -0.83
CA VAL A 87 -4.18 -7.36 -0.33
C VAL A 87 -2.72 -7.24 0.07
N PRO A 88 -2.27 -7.93 1.12
CA PRO A 88 -0.85 -8.08 1.41
C PRO A 88 -0.12 -8.84 0.30
N ALA A 89 1.15 -8.51 0.07
CA ALA A 89 1.99 -9.23 -0.87
C ALA A 89 2.03 -10.74 -0.52
N GLY A 90 1.95 -11.58 -1.56
CA GLY A 90 1.86 -13.03 -1.40
C GLY A 90 0.46 -13.57 -1.13
N THR A 91 -0.57 -12.73 -0.96
CA THR A 91 -1.95 -13.18 -0.78
C THR A 91 -2.76 -13.06 -2.07
N GLU A 92 -3.84 -13.84 -2.16
CA GLU A 92 -4.70 -13.88 -3.34
C GLU A 92 -5.83 -12.84 -3.24
N ALA A 93 -6.06 -12.11 -4.34
CA ALA A 93 -7.28 -11.35 -4.56
C ALA A 93 -8.16 -12.06 -5.60
N ARG A 94 -9.46 -11.94 -5.43
CA ARG A 94 -10.43 -12.49 -6.38
C ARG A 94 -11.04 -11.38 -7.22
N VAL A 95 -11.01 -11.57 -8.52
CA VAL A 95 -11.62 -10.68 -9.50
C VAL A 95 -12.89 -11.32 -10.01
N HIS A 96 -14.01 -10.64 -9.86
CA HIS A 96 -15.32 -11.05 -10.38
C HIS A 96 -15.64 -10.21 -11.61
N LEU A 97 -15.89 -10.88 -12.72
CA LEU A 97 -16.31 -10.29 -13.97
C LEU A 97 -17.77 -10.65 -14.20
N ARG A 98 -18.61 -9.65 -14.27
CA ARG A 98 -20.04 -9.84 -14.57
C ARG A 98 -20.35 -9.25 -15.94
N MET A 99 -20.89 -10.08 -16.81
CA MET A 99 -21.31 -9.73 -18.14
C MET A 99 -22.83 -9.76 -18.23
N GLU A 100 -23.42 -8.75 -18.85
CA GLU A 100 -24.87 -8.63 -19.05
C GLU A 100 -25.15 -8.33 -20.54
N ASN A 101 -25.99 -9.15 -21.15
CA ASN A 101 -26.45 -8.92 -22.50
C ASN A 101 -27.65 -7.95 -22.49
N VAL A 102 -27.37 -6.68 -22.79
CA VAL A 102 -28.40 -5.62 -22.82
C VAL A 102 -29.13 -5.61 -24.18
N SER A 103 -28.76 -6.46 -25.11
CA SER A 103 -29.44 -6.57 -26.43
C SER A 103 -30.70 -7.41 -26.34
N ARG A 104 -31.58 -7.27 -27.34
CA ARG A 104 -32.80 -8.08 -27.51
C ARG A 104 -32.55 -9.44 -28.13
N LEU A 105 -31.33 -9.69 -28.58
CA LEU A 105 -30.93 -10.93 -29.24
C LEU A 105 -29.94 -11.68 -28.39
N PRO A 106 -30.01 -13.02 -28.35
CA PRO A 106 -29.00 -13.82 -27.69
C PRO A 106 -27.63 -13.64 -28.35
N THR A 107 -26.57 -13.68 -27.57
CA THR A 107 -25.20 -13.60 -28.11
C THR A 107 -24.79 -14.96 -28.71
N GLY A 108 -23.82 -14.93 -29.64
CA GLY A 108 -23.07 -16.13 -30.02
C GLY A 108 -22.05 -16.51 -28.95
N LEU A 109 -21.04 -17.28 -29.34
CA LEU A 109 -19.88 -17.60 -28.53
C LEU A 109 -19.08 -16.32 -28.25
N LEU A 110 -18.82 -16.06 -26.98
CA LEU A 110 -18.05 -14.90 -26.54
C LEU A 110 -16.74 -15.38 -25.89
N MET A 111 -15.62 -14.82 -26.29
CA MET A 111 -14.37 -14.98 -25.56
C MET A 111 -14.09 -13.69 -24.76
N LEU A 112 -14.01 -13.84 -23.46
CA LEU A 112 -13.71 -12.75 -22.53
C LEU A 112 -12.24 -12.86 -22.11
N GLN A 113 -11.47 -11.80 -22.31
CA GLN A 113 -10.07 -11.72 -21.91
C GLN A 113 -9.87 -10.48 -21.08
N ASP A 114 -9.27 -10.63 -19.89
CA ASP A 114 -8.87 -9.48 -19.08
C ASP A 114 -7.37 -9.20 -19.27
N ARG A 115 -7.03 -7.93 -19.40
CA ARG A 115 -5.62 -7.51 -19.40
C ARG A 115 -5.13 -7.36 -17.98
N VAL A 116 -4.24 -8.25 -17.61
CA VAL A 116 -3.62 -8.29 -16.29
C VAL A 116 -2.12 -8.12 -16.47
N PRO A 117 -1.44 -7.27 -15.64
CA PRO A 117 0.02 -7.23 -15.61
C PRO A 117 0.61 -8.63 -15.36
N TYR A 118 1.74 -8.92 -16.01
CA TYR A 118 2.37 -10.25 -15.92
C TYR A 118 2.77 -10.65 -14.49
N VAL A 119 3.03 -9.66 -13.63
CA VAL A 119 3.37 -9.86 -12.21
C VAL A 119 2.24 -10.52 -11.41
N LEU A 120 0.99 -10.32 -11.83
CA LEU A 120 -0.20 -10.89 -11.20
C LEU A 120 -0.57 -12.26 -11.72
N GLY A 121 0.17 -12.78 -12.72
CA GLY A 121 -0.06 -14.07 -13.34
C GLY A 121 -0.44 -14.03 -14.82
N PRO A 122 -0.84 -15.18 -15.40
CA PRO A 122 -1.20 -15.27 -16.79
C PRO A 122 -2.51 -14.52 -17.08
N ARG A 123 -2.66 -14.03 -18.31
CA ARG A 123 -3.88 -13.34 -18.75
C ARG A 123 -5.06 -14.30 -18.77
N PRO A 124 -6.10 -14.08 -17.96
CA PRO A 124 -7.27 -14.94 -17.91
C PRO A 124 -8.09 -14.82 -19.19
N ARG A 125 -8.52 -15.97 -19.71
CA ARG A 125 -9.40 -16.08 -20.87
C ARG A 125 -10.55 -17.00 -20.53
N PHE A 126 -11.78 -16.56 -20.81
CA PHE A 126 -12.99 -17.32 -20.57
C PHE A 126 -13.79 -17.39 -21.84
N VAL A 127 -14.25 -18.59 -22.17
CA VAL A 127 -15.22 -18.80 -23.23
C VAL A 127 -16.58 -18.83 -22.56
N LEU A 128 -17.44 -17.90 -22.95
CA LEU A 128 -18.82 -17.84 -22.51
C LEU A 128 -19.70 -18.35 -23.63
N ASP A 129 -20.49 -19.35 -23.31
CA ASP A 129 -21.53 -19.81 -24.20
C ASP A 129 -22.60 -18.72 -24.39
N ARG A 130 -23.51 -19.00 -25.31
CA ARG A 130 -24.66 -18.17 -25.61
C ARG A 130 -25.27 -17.52 -24.35
N VAL A 131 -25.34 -16.20 -24.34
CA VAL A 131 -26.03 -15.43 -23.30
C VAL A 131 -27.35 -14.94 -23.87
N GLU A 132 -28.46 -15.35 -23.26
CA GLU A 132 -29.81 -14.94 -23.68
C GLU A 132 -30.00 -13.43 -23.56
N ALA A 133 -31.02 -12.90 -24.25
CA ALA A 133 -31.39 -11.49 -24.17
C ALA A 133 -31.72 -11.12 -22.69
N GLY A 134 -31.08 -10.07 -22.15
CA GLY A 134 -31.18 -9.70 -20.73
C GLY A 134 -30.50 -10.67 -19.77
N GLY A 135 -29.87 -11.74 -20.30
CA GLY A 135 -29.16 -12.74 -19.48
C GLY A 135 -27.85 -12.20 -18.89
N ARG A 136 -27.43 -12.82 -17.79
CA ARG A 136 -26.20 -12.46 -17.06
C ARG A 136 -25.31 -13.68 -16.91
N ARG A 137 -24.00 -13.45 -17.01
CA ARG A 137 -22.97 -14.44 -16.74
C ARG A 137 -21.93 -13.83 -15.82
N GLU A 138 -21.46 -14.61 -14.85
CA GLU A 138 -20.39 -14.23 -13.94
C GLU A 138 -19.27 -15.25 -14.02
N VAL A 139 -18.04 -14.75 -14.12
CA VAL A 139 -16.83 -15.55 -14.05
C VAL A 139 -15.89 -14.90 -13.03
N SER A 140 -15.08 -15.69 -12.36
CA SER A 140 -14.10 -15.19 -11.41
C SER A 140 -12.74 -15.84 -11.63
N TYR A 141 -11.69 -15.08 -11.33
CA TYR A 141 -10.33 -15.59 -11.32
C TYR A 141 -9.55 -15.00 -10.15
N ARG A 142 -8.43 -15.61 -9.84
CA ARG A 142 -7.56 -15.18 -8.75
C ARG A 142 -6.31 -14.54 -9.33
N VAL A 143 -5.83 -13.52 -8.63
CA VAL A 143 -4.57 -12.85 -8.90
C VAL A 143 -3.75 -12.82 -7.62
N ARG A 144 -2.44 -12.96 -7.76
CA ARG A 144 -1.49 -12.91 -6.66
C ARG A 144 -0.22 -12.22 -7.13
N SER A 145 0.37 -11.40 -6.27
CA SER A 145 1.70 -10.85 -6.47
C SER A 145 2.50 -10.97 -5.20
N ASP A 146 3.75 -11.36 -5.33
CA ASP A 146 4.73 -11.33 -4.23
C ASP A 146 5.40 -9.95 -4.12
N LEU A 147 5.24 -9.10 -5.15
CA LEU A 147 5.71 -7.72 -5.17
C LEU A 147 4.56 -6.77 -4.79
N ARG A 148 4.82 -5.85 -3.88
CA ARG A 148 3.88 -4.77 -3.56
C ARG A 148 3.77 -3.80 -4.74
N GLY A 149 2.70 -3.05 -4.81
CA GLY A 149 2.50 -2.06 -5.87
C GLY A 149 1.03 -1.77 -6.14
N ARG A 150 0.81 -0.84 -7.08
CA ARG A 150 -0.51 -0.57 -7.65
C ARG A 150 -0.60 -1.15 -9.05
N TYR A 151 -1.45 -2.13 -9.22
CA TYR A 151 -1.58 -2.87 -10.46
C TYR A 151 -2.90 -2.54 -11.15
N PRO A 152 -2.87 -1.84 -12.30
CA PRO A 152 -4.07 -1.60 -13.09
C PRO A 152 -4.53 -2.90 -13.74
N LEU A 153 -5.80 -3.27 -13.53
CA LEU A 153 -6.48 -4.37 -14.18
C LEU A 153 -7.36 -3.83 -15.29
N GLY A 154 -7.24 -4.37 -16.47
CA GLY A 154 -7.98 -3.94 -17.67
C GLY A 154 -7.06 -3.45 -18.79
N PRO A 155 -7.67 -3.04 -19.92
CA PRO A 155 -9.10 -3.09 -20.19
C PRO A 155 -9.61 -4.52 -20.37
N LEU A 156 -10.88 -4.76 -20.02
CA LEU A 156 -11.56 -6.00 -20.30
C LEU A 156 -11.85 -6.06 -21.82
N GLN A 157 -11.45 -7.14 -22.46
CA GLN A 157 -11.63 -7.34 -23.90
C GLN A 157 -12.65 -8.44 -24.15
N LEU A 158 -13.58 -8.16 -25.04
CA LEU A 158 -14.58 -9.09 -25.51
C LEU A 158 -14.31 -9.40 -26.99
N GLN A 159 -14.06 -10.66 -27.29
CA GLN A 159 -13.89 -11.16 -28.64
C GLN A 159 -15.15 -11.94 -29.04
N LEU A 160 -15.79 -11.47 -30.09
CA LEU A 160 -16.95 -12.13 -30.70
C LEU A 160 -16.50 -12.86 -31.96
N SER A 161 -16.86 -14.12 -32.06
CA SER A 161 -16.61 -14.93 -33.27
C SER A 161 -17.93 -15.30 -33.92
N ASP A 162 -17.96 -15.33 -35.24
CA ASP A 162 -19.09 -15.89 -35.95
C ASP A 162 -19.13 -17.43 -35.87
N PRO A 163 -20.28 -18.09 -36.09
CA PRO A 163 -20.41 -19.55 -35.95
C PRO A 163 -19.47 -20.35 -36.87
N PHE A 164 -19.01 -19.76 -37.98
CA PHE A 164 -18.12 -20.41 -38.93
C PHE A 164 -16.64 -20.08 -38.70
N GLY A 165 -16.32 -19.17 -37.75
CA GLY A 165 -14.97 -18.74 -37.45
C GLY A 165 -14.30 -17.94 -38.58
N MET A 166 -15.08 -17.30 -39.44
CA MET A 166 -14.61 -16.51 -40.59
C MET A 166 -14.34 -15.06 -40.24
N CYS A 167 -15.00 -14.55 -39.18
CA CYS A 167 -14.88 -13.19 -38.73
C CYS A 167 -14.76 -13.12 -37.21
N GLU A 168 -13.88 -12.25 -36.72
CA GLU A 168 -13.69 -11.95 -35.31
C GLU A 168 -13.77 -10.45 -35.08
N LEU A 169 -14.51 -10.05 -34.05
CA LEU A 169 -14.61 -8.66 -33.62
C LEU A 169 -14.17 -8.54 -32.19
N THR A 170 -13.11 -7.79 -31.95
CA THR A 170 -12.62 -7.51 -30.59
C THR A 170 -13.11 -6.12 -30.16
N ARG A 171 -13.71 -6.06 -28.97
CA ARG A 171 -14.13 -4.82 -28.35
C ARG A 171 -13.52 -4.70 -26.97
N SER A 172 -13.12 -3.49 -26.59
CA SER A 172 -12.52 -3.21 -25.27
C SER A 172 -13.45 -2.33 -24.45
N PHE A 173 -13.53 -2.62 -23.15
CA PHE A 173 -14.20 -1.76 -22.19
C PHE A 173 -13.20 -0.74 -21.65
N SER A 174 -13.61 0.52 -21.51
CA SER A 174 -12.70 1.60 -21.05
C SER A 174 -12.40 1.58 -19.54
N ALA A 175 -13.07 0.74 -18.77
CA ALA A 175 -12.91 0.71 -17.33
C ALA A 175 -11.65 -0.03 -16.88
N TYR A 176 -10.90 0.62 -15.99
CA TYR A 176 -9.77 0.06 -15.27
C TYR A 176 -10.09 0.04 -13.77
N ASP A 177 -9.69 -1.02 -13.11
CA ASP A 177 -9.68 -1.10 -11.65
C ASP A 177 -8.25 -1.26 -11.17
N THR A 178 -7.94 -0.74 -9.99
CA THR A 178 -6.61 -0.83 -9.42
C THR A 178 -6.60 -1.79 -8.24
N LEU A 179 -5.79 -2.84 -8.33
CA LEU A 179 -5.45 -3.68 -7.20
C LEU A 179 -4.25 -3.06 -6.49
N VAL A 180 -4.38 -2.80 -5.19
CA VAL A 180 -3.28 -2.35 -4.36
C VAL A 180 -2.74 -3.54 -3.58
N VAL A 181 -1.48 -3.89 -3.85
CA VAL A 181 -0.74 -4.91 -3.09
C VAL A 181 0.11 -4.18 -2.07
N ILE A 182 -0.31 -4.26 -0.81
CA ILE A 182 0.37 -3.62 0.32
C ILE A 182 1.52 -4.50 0.83
N PRO A 183 2.51 -3.95 1.57
CA PRO A 183 3.56 -4.76 2.18
C PRO A 183 3.00 -5.88 3.06
N ARG A 184 3.77 -6.95 3.24
CA ARG A 184 3.47 -7.96 4.26
C ARG A 184 3.58 -7.33 5.64
N THR A 185 2.71 -7.72 6.54
CA THR A 185 2.73 -7.24 7.93
C THR A 185 2.74 -8.41 8.88
N GLU A 186 3.53 -8.29 9.94
CA GLU A 186 3.60 -9.26 11.02
C GLU A 186 2.99 -8.67 12.28
N PRO A 187 2.22 -9.43 13.05
CA PRO A 187 1.74 -8.99 14.36
C PRO A 187 2.92 -8.87 15.32
N LEU A 188 3.07 -7.69 15.95
CA LEU A 188 4.15 -7.42 16.87
C LEU A 188 3.68 -7.61 18.33
N PRO A 189 4.54 -8.19 19.19
CA PRO A 189 4.20 -8.35 20.60
C PRO A 189 4.16 -6.99 21.33
N PRO A 190 3.30 -6.83 22.34
CA PRO A 190 3.19 -5.59 23.11
C PRO A 190 4.35 -5.45 24.10
N VAL A 191 5.49 -4.98 23.62
CA VAL A 191 6.65 -4.66 24.49
C VAL A 191 6.73 -3.15 24.73
N ARG A 192 7.37 -2.75 25.83
CA ARG A 192 7.67 -1.34 26.12
C ARG A 192 8.99 -0.97 25.48
N LEU A 193 8.96 0.02 24.62
CA LEU A 193 10.15 0.56 23.98
C LEU A 193 10.70 1.75 24.78
N ALA A 194 12.01 2.03 24.63
CA ALA A 194 12.65 3.17 25.29
C ALA A 194 11.97 4.48 24.86
N GLY A 195 11.56 5.29 25.83
CA GLY A 195 10.88 6.55 25.58
C GLY A 195 9.34 6.52 25.61
N GLU A 196 8.72 5.34 25.69
CA GLU A 196 7.27 5.26 25.95
C GLU A 196 6.89 5.84 27.31
N ALA A 197 7.76 5.69 28.32
CA ALA A 197 7.53 6.25 29.65
C ALA A 197 7.64 7.79 29.67
N SER A 198 8.34 8.40 28.75
CA SER A 198 8.42 9.85 28.57
C SER A 198 7.26 10.41 27.77
N GLY A 199 6.50 9.53 27.08
CA GLY A 199 5.34 9.86 26.27
C GLY A 199 4.12 10.09 27.16
N TYR A 200 3.76 11.28 27.32
CA TYR A 200 2.52 11.85 27.78
C TYR A 200 1.29 10.97 27.43
N GLY A 201 0.83 10.13 28.31
CA GLY A 201 -0.43 9.51 28.00
C GLY A 201 -0.96 8.60 29.09
N GLU A 202 -0.34 7.46 29.31
CA GLU A 202 -0.88 6.49 30.26
C GLU A 202 -0.74 6.92 31.72
N GLY A 203 0.39 7.53 32.12
CA GLY A 203 0.59 8.01 33.46
C GLY A 203 -0.35 9.15 33.82
N ARG A 204 -0.57 10.06 32.90
CA ARG A 204 -1.45 11.23 33.06
C ARG A 204 -2.92 10.87 32.84
N GLN A 205 -3.24 9.97 31.92
CA GLN A 205 -4.58 9.43 31.79
C GLN A 205 -4.97 8.56 32.99
N ARG A 206 -4.07 7.74 33.55
CA ARG A 206 -4.31 7.02 34.78
C ARG A 206 -4.38 7.97 35.98
N ALA A 207 -3.54 9.00 36.04
CA ALA A 207 -3.63 10.01 37.07
C ALA A 207 -4.94 10.81 36.99
N LEU A 208 -5.38 11.17 35.78
CA LEU A 208 -6.66 11.83 35.54
C LEU A 208 -7.86 10.88 35.77
N ALA A 209 -7.74 9.60 35.43
CA ALA A 209 -8.78 8.60 35.68
C ALA A 209 -8.84 8.20 37.18
N LEU A 210 -7.69 8.23 37.89
CA LEU A 210 -7.62 8.00 39.34
C LEU A 210 -7.97 9.25 40.17
N ALA A 211 -7.76 10.45 39.60
CA ALA A 211 -8.05 11.72 40.24
C ALA A 211 -9.55 12.08 40.28
N GLY A 212 -10.39 11.30 39.63
CA GLY A 212 -11.84 11.56 39.59
C GLY A 212 -12.20 12.91 38.95
N GLU A 213 -13.48 13.16 38.76
CA GLU A 213 -14.00 14.42 38.18
C GLU A 213 -13.72 15.67 39.06
N ASP A 214 -13.25 15.49 40.31
CA ASP A 214 -13.05 16.56 41.26
C ASP A 214 -11.68 17.26 41.22
N ASP A 215 -10.67 16.72 40.51
CA ASP A 215 -9.30 17.24 40.45
C ASP A 215 -8.91 17.96 39.13
N LEU A 216 -9.89 18.36 38.34
CA LEU A 216 -9.66 19.29 37.23
C LEU A 216 -9.22 20.65 37.79
N ILE A 217 -7.93 21.02 37.62
CA ILE A 217 -7.41 22.30 38.06
C ILE A 217 -8.16 23.44 37.32
N PRO A 218 -9.07 24.09 37.98
CA PRO A 218 -9.81 25.19 37.36
C PRO A 218 -8.88 26.39 37.24
N ARG A 219 -8.89 27.05 36.06
CA ARG A 219 -8.19 28.35 35.88
C ARG A 219 -9.19 29.50 36.02
N GLY A 220 -8.67 30.68 36.37
CA GLY A 220 -9.43 31.91 36.39
C GLY A 220 -10.03 32.22 35.01
N TYR A 221 -11.25 32.70 34.96
CA TYR A 221 -11.97 33.11 33.75
C TYR A 221 -11.19 34.20 33.02
N ARG A 222 -11.10 34.09 31.71
CA ARG A 222 -10.59 35.14 30.81
C ARG A 222 -11.70 35.61 29.89
N HIS A 223 -11.67 36.88 29.57
CA HIS A 223 -12.67 37.47 28.65
C HIS A 223 -12.69 36.73 27.31
N GLY A 224 -13.85 36.16 26.96
CA GLY A 224 -14.03 35.28 25.78
C GLY A 224 -14.18 33.80 26.10
N ASP A 225 -13.98 33.36 27.33
CA ASP A 225 -14.25 31.96 27.73
C ASP A 225 -15.76 31.67 27.76
N ASP A 226 -16.15 30.48 27.36
CA ASP A 226 -17.56 30.04 27.37
C ASP A 226 -18.06 29.87 28.82
N LEU A 227 -19.06 30.68 29.20
CA LEU A 227 -19.68 30.64 30.53
C LEU A 227 -20.35 29.29 30.88
N ARG A 228 -20.65 28.44 29.89
CA ARG A 228 -21.14 27.08 30.10
C ARG A 228 -20.09 26.15 30.72
N ARG A 229 -18.81 26.52 30.67
CA ARG A 229 -17.66 25.76 31.19
C ARG A 229 -17.24 26.23 32.58
N VAL A 230 -18.02 27.10 33.23
CA VAL A 230 -17.74 27.56 34.58
C VAL A 230 -17.88 26.40 35.59
N HIS A 231 -16.82 26.20 36.41
CA HIS A 231 -16.82 25.22 37.48
C HIS A 231 -17.35 25.88 38.78
N TRP A 232 -18.64 25.83 38.98
CA TRP A 232 -19.35 26.54 40.04
C TRP A 232 -18.83 26.25 41.45
N ARG A 233 -18.41 24.99 41.73
CA ARG A 233 -17.87 24.60 43.04
C ARG A 233 -16.54 25.31 43.36
N SER A 234 -15.64 25.43 42.38
CA SER A 234 -14.38 26.17 42.51
C SER A 234 -14.63 27.67 42.54
N THR A 235 -15.55 28.19 41.72
CA THR A 235 -15.97 29.58 41.76
C THR A 235 -16.47 29.97 43.15
N ALA A 236 -17.29 29.14 43.80
CA ALA A 236 -17.78 29.38 45.15
C ALA A 236 -16.67 29.32 46.23
N ARG A 237 -15.62 28.51 45.99
CA ARG A 237 -14.50 28.36 46.94
C ARG A 237 -13.48 29.49 46.84
N TYR A 238 -13.20 29.95 45.62
CA TYR A 238 -12.16 30.97 45.37
C TYR A 238 -12.71 32.39 45.22
N GLY A 239 -14.02 32.55 45.12
CA GLY A 239 -14.69 33.85 44.96
C GLY A 239 -14.52 34.51 43.60
N GLU A 240 -13.84 33.86 42.65
CA GLU A 240 -13.65 34.33 41.28
C GLU A 240 -14.19 33.30 40.28
N LEU A 241 -14.63 33.74 39.14
CA LEU A 241 -15.12 32.87 38.07
C LEU A 241 -13.99 31.91 37.62
N MET A 242 -14.21 30.62 37.84
CA MET A 242 -13.27 29.56 37.47
C MET A 242 -13.83 28.71 36.32
N VAL A 243 -13.04 28.50 35.28
CA VAL A 243 -13.41 27.75 34.09
C VAL A 243 -12.67 26.42 34.06
N ARG A 244 -13.35 25.34 33.70
CA ARG A 244 -12.72 24.04 33.46
C ARG A 244 -11.78 24.15 32.26
N ARG A 245 -10.51 23.84 32.48
CA ARG A 245 -9.55 23.70 31.41
C ARG A 245 -9.68 22.28 30.82
N GLU A 246 -10.28 22.17 29.65
CA GLU A 246 -10.18 20.95 28.85
C GLU A 246 -8.77 20.89 28.28
N GLU A 247 -7.87 20.16 28.92
CA GLU A 247 -6.64 19.73 28.27
C GLU A 247 -7.03 18.53 27.41
N GLN A 248 -7.02 18.72 26.09
CA GLN A 248 -7.09 17.57 25.19
C GLN A 248 -5.90 16.65 25.51
N PRO A 249 -6.15 15.39 25.89
CA PRO A 249 -5.06 14.47 26.20
C PRO A 249 -4.17 14.35 24.96
N GLN A 250 -2.95 14.88 25.05
CA GLN A 250 -1.99 14.73 23.98
C GLN A 250 -1.62 13.25 23.88
N ARG A 251 -1.96 12.64 22.76
CA ARG A 251 -1.60 11.26 22.48
C ARG A 251 -0.09 11.14 22.36
N ALA A 252 0.45 10.01 22.82
CA ALA A 252 1.84 9.67 22.59
C ALA A 252 2.10 9.62 21.08
N ARG A 253 3.20 10.26 20.65
CA ARG A 253 3.57 10.35 19.23
C ARG A 253 4.61 9.29 18.89
N CYS A 254 4.51 8.73 17.69
CA CYS A 254 5.49 7.82 17.12
C CYS A 254 5.80 8.21 15.68
N THR A 255 7.07 8.39 15.36
CA THR A 255 7.53 8.56 13.99
C THR A 255 8.20 7.26 13.55
N VAL A 256 7.74 6.66 12.46
CA VAL A 256 8.41 5.55 11.80
C VAL A 256 9.20 6.11 10.64
N LEU A 257 10.52 6.00 10.72
CA LEU A 257 11.46 6.45 9.69
C LEU A 257 11.87 5.26 8.84
N LEU A 258 11.64 5.35 7.53
CA LEU A 258 12.09 4.38 6.55
C LEU A 258 13.20 5.01 5.70
N ASP A 259 14.37 4.41 5.74
CA ASP A 259 15.46 4.72 4.82
C ASP A 259 15.15 4.12 3.45
N THR A 260 15.06 4.96 2.43
CA THR A 260 14.79 4.51 1.05
C THR A 260 15.97 4.74 0.12
N ARG A 261 17.13 5.19 0.64
CA ARG A 261 18.33 5.47 -0.16
C ARG A 261 18.77 4.23 -0.93
N ARG A 262 18.89 4.36 -2.25
CA ARG A 262 19.35 3.27 -3.12
C ARG A 262 20.72 2.73 -2.72
N ILE A 263 21.62 3.63 -2.30
CA ILE A 263 22.98 3.28 -1.91
C ILE A 263 23.05 2.48 -0.61
N ALA A 264 22.00 2.51 0.20
CA ALA A 264 21.94 1.82 1.49
C ALA A 264 21.49 0.35 1.39
N TYR A 265 21.09 -0.10 0.21
CA TYR A 265 20.57 -1.44 0.01
C TYR A 265 21.22 -2.15 -1.17
N GLN A 266 21.46 -3.44 -0.98
CA GLN A 266 21.94 -4.32 -2.04
C GLN A 266 20.89 -5.38 -2.36
N GLY A 267 20.90 -5.85 -3.61
CA GLY A 267 19.96 -6.86 -4.09
C GLY A 267 18.60 -6.26 -4.48
N THR A 268 17.81 -7.08 -5.14
CA THR A 268 16.47 -6.71 -5.63
C THR A 268 15.52 -7.90 -5.49
N GLY A 269 14.22 -7.66 -5.55
CA GLY A 269 13.19 -8.70 -5.51
C GLY A 269 12.38 -8.72 -4.22
N PRO A 270 11.39 -9.62 -4.13
CA PRO A 270 10.41 -9.63 -3.04
C PRO A 270 11.00 -9.95 -1.65
N ASP A 271 12.17 -10.60 -1.61
CA ASP A 271 12.85 -10.98 -0.38
C ASP A 271 14.14 -10.17 -0.14
N SER A 272 14.27 -8.98 -0.75
CA SER A 272 15.41 -8.08 -0.56
C SER A 272 15.37 -7.40 0.82
N ALA A 273 16.51 -6.86 1.26
CA ALA A 273 16.63 -6.08 2.48
C ALA A 273 15.67 -4.88 2.50
N PHE A 274 15.52 -4.19 1.36
CA PHE A 274 14.58 -3.09 1.23
C PHE A 274 13.13 -3.51 1.45
N GLU A 275 12.69 -4.61 0.85
CA GLU A 275 11.33 -5.13 1.04
C GLU A 275 11.08 -5.55 2.50
N TRP A 276 12.11 -6.10 3.16
CA TRP A 276 12.03 -6.38 4.60
C TRP A 276 11.86 -5.10 5.41
N ALA A 277 12.64 -4.05 5.11
CA ALA A 277 12.52 -2.76 5.80
C ALA A 277 11.13 -2.13 5.61
N VAL A 278 10.57 -2.18 4.40
CA VAL A 278 9.22 -1.70 4.11
C VAL A 278 8.17 -2.50 4.87
N SER A 279 8.29 -3.83 4.91
CA SER A 279 7.39 -4.71 5.67
C SER A 279 7.50 -4.46 7.18
N GLY A 280 8.72 -4.22 7.66
CA GLY A 280 8.99 -3.83 9.04
C GLY A 280 8.35 -2.51 9.42
N ALA A 281 8.52 -1.49 8.58
CA ALA A 281 7.89 -0.18 8.77
C ALA A 281 6.36 -0.28 8.78
N ALA A 282 5.77 -1.05 7.85
CA ALA A 282 4.35 -1.29 7.79
C ALA A 282 3.81 -1.97 9.07
N SER A 283 4.51 -2.99 9.56
CA SER A 283 4.15 -3.71 10.80
C SER A 283 4.25 -2.80 12.02
N ALA A 284 5.32 -2.02 12.14
CA ALA A 284 5.52 -1.07 13.23
C ALA A 284 4.44 0.03 13.22
N LEU A 285 4.10 0.59 12.05
CA LEU A 285 3.03 1.59 11.88
C LEU A 285 1.69 1.07 12.39
N LEU A 286 1.27 -0.10 11.93
CA LEU A 286 -0.02 -0.69 12.34
C LEU A 286 -0.03 -1.00 13.83
N HIS A 287 1.04 -1.60 14.36
CA HIS A 287 1.17 -1.91 15.78
C HIS A 287 1.07 -0.67 16.68
N MET A 288 1.75 0.43 16.30
CA MET A 288 1.71 1.66 17.07
C MET A 288 0.35 2.37 16.97
N LEU A 289 -0.34 2.31 15.83
CA LEU A 289 -1.71 2.81 15.68
C LEU A 289 -2.69 2.01 16.56
N GLU A 290 -2.59 0.68 16.57
CA GLU A 290 -3.41 -0.20 17.41
C GLU A 290 -3.22 0.09 18.89
N ARG A 291 -2.01 0.46 19.30
CA ARG A 291 -1.68 0.89 20.68
C ARG A 291 -2.15 2.32 21.00
N GLY A 292 -2.78 3.01 20.07
CA GLY A 292 -3.34 4.35 20.27
C GLY A 292 -2.35 5.49 20.14
N PHE A 293 -1.16 5.26 19.58
CA PHE A 293 -0.21 6.33 19.28
C PHE A 293 -0.72 7.19 18.10
N ALA A 294 -0.36 8.45 18.12
CA ALA A 294 -0.42 9.29 16.93
C ALA A 294 0.83 9.01 16.09
N VAL A 295 0.65 8.44 14.89
CA VAL A 295 1.75 7.89 14.09
C VAL A 295 1.99 8.73 12.84
N ARG A 296 3.25 8.83 12.43
CA ARG A 296 3.71 9.44 11.17
C ARG A 296 4.75 8.54 10.51
N LEU A 297 4.59 8.32 9.20
CA LEU A 297 5.62 7.73 8.35
C LEU A 297 6.51 8.86 7.84
N LEU A 298 7.82 8.69 7.89
CA LEU A 298 8.82 9.61 7.38
C LEU A 298 9.83 8.84 6.53
N THR A 299 10.22 9.39 5.39
CA THR A 299 11.28 8.82 4.53
C THR A 299 12.54 9.68 4.58
N ASP A 300 13.68 9.16 4.11
CA ASP A 300 14.98 9.85 4.13
C ASP A 300 14.96 11.18 3.35
N ASP A 301 14.15 11.28 2.31
CA ASP A 301 13.97 12.50 1.51
C ASP A 301 13.18 13.61 2.22
N GLY A 302 12.69 13.35 3.45
CA GLY A 302 11.87 14.26 4.23
C GLY A 302 10.38 14.21 3.92
N SER A 303 9.93 13.33 3.03
CA SER A 303 8.51 13.12 2.77
C SER A 303 7.83 12.52 3.99
N SER A 304 6.69 13.06 4.40
CA SER A 304 5.94 12.57 5.55
C SER A 304 4.47 12.27 5.22
N VAL A 305 3.93 11.24 5.86
CA VAL A 305 2.53 10.85 5.74
C VAL A 305 1.94 10.60 7.13
N PRO A 306 0.87 11.30 7.53
CA PRO A 306 0.25 12.45 6.86
C PRO A 306 1.23 13.62 6.67
N GLY A 307 0.97 14.44 5.64
CA GLY A 307 1.81 15.60 5.33
C GLY A 307 1.84 16.66 6.44
N GLU A 308 2.69 17.66 6.27
CA GLU A 308 2.83 18.79 7.20
C GLU A 308 1.54 19.62 7.26
N GLY A 309 0.77 19.44 8.32
CA GLY A 309 -0.40 20.23 8.69
C GLY A 309 -0.48 20.31 10.21
N GLU A 310 -1.45 21.06 10.77
CA GLU A 310 -1.62 21.17 12.24
C GLU A 310 -1.67 19.78 12.88
N GLY A 311 -0.49 19.29 13.29
CA GLY A 311 -0.29 18.02 13.95
C GLY A 311 0.51 16.95 13.24
N GLY A 312 0.60 16.89 11.89
CA GLY A 312 1.45 15.95 11.10
C GLY A 312 1.44 14.47 11.52
N PHE A 313 0.49 14.05 12.35
CA PHE A 313 0.37 12.71 12.91
C PHE A 313 -1.08 12.22 12.79
N ALA A 314 -1.24 10.99 12.32
CA ALA A 314 -2.53 10.30 12.26
C ALA A 314 -2.89 9.72 13.63
N GLY A 315 -4.08 9.95 14.13
CA GLY A 315 -4.45 9.39 15.43
C GLY A 315 -5.81 9.76 16.02
N SER A 316 -6.74 10.40 15.30
CA SER A 316 -8.11 10.48 15.79
C SER A 316 -8.86 9.16 15.54
N THR A 317 -9.82 8.81 16.40
CA THR A 317 -10.50 7.50 16.39
C THR A 317 -11.26 7.20 15.11
N HIS A 318 -11.66 8.22 14.35
CA HIS A 318 -12.31 8.06 13.04
C HIS A 318 -11.32 8.21 11.87
N GLU A 319 -10.23 8.96 12.04
CA GLU A 319 -9.19 9.18 11.02
C GLU A 319 -8.10 8.10 11.02
N SER A 320 -8.01 7.27 12.07
CA SER A 320 -6.94 6.28 12.20
C SER A 320 -7.00 5.20 11.11
N ALA A 321 -8.20 4.74 10.74
CA ALA A 321 -8.35 3.72 9.69
C ALA A 321 -8.05 4.28 8.30
N ASP A 322 -8.48 5.50 8.00
CA ASP A 322 -8.21 6.17 6.73
C ASP A 322 -6.72 6.51 6.62
N SER A 323 -6.11 6.97 7.71
CA SER A 323 -4.69 7.29 7.78
C SER A 323 -3.81 6.05 7.70
N ALA A 324 -4.19 4.95 8.37
CA ALA A 324 -3.53 3.66 8.21
C ALA A 324 -3.57 3.21 6.74
N GLY A 325 -4.75 3.31 6.11
CA GLY A 325 -4.92 3.02 4.70
C GLY A 325 -4.02 3.85 3.80
N LEU A 326 -3.92 5.16 4.06
CA LEU A 326 -3.05 6.08 3.31
C LEU A 326 -1.57 5.74 3.46
N MET A 327 -1.10 5.45 4.68
CA MET A 327 0.29 5.05 4.94
C MET A 327 0.61 3.73 4.25
N MET A 328 -0.28 2.74 4.31
CA MET A 328 -0.11 1.46 3.64
C MET A 328 -0.12 1.60 2.11
N ASP A 329 -0.99 2.47 1.55
CA ASP A 329 -1.01 2.78 0.12
C ASP A 329 0.27 3.50 -0.33
N THR A 330 0.88 4.32 0.55
CA THR A 330 2.17 4.96 0.30
C THR A 330 3.29 3.92 0.32
N LEU A 331 3.33 3.06 1.35
CA LEU A 331 4.31 1.98 1.43
C LEU A 331 4.16 0.95 0.29
N ALA A 332 2.97 0.79 -0.28
CA ALA A 332 2.77 -0.07 -1.45
C ALA A 332 3.54 0.42 -2.69
N VAL A 333 3.74 1.74 -2.81
CA VAL A 333 4.38 2.34 -4.00
C VAL A 333 5.74 2.98 -3.71
N VAL A 334 6.20 2.99 -2.45
CA VAL A 334 7.52 3.55 -2.11
C VAL A 334 8.60 2.77 -2.84
N ASP A 335 9.54 3.48 -3.44
CA ASP A 335 10.70 2.93 -4.16
C ASP A 335 11.98 3.56 -3.61
N HIS A 336 13.11 3.10 -4.08
CA HIS A 336 14.40 3.66 -3.72
C HIS A 336 14.50 5.13 -4.10
N SER A 337 14.99 5.95 -3.15
CA SER A 337 15.35 7.34 -3.40
C SER A 337 16.78 7.41 -3.98
N ASP A 338 17.00 8.43 -4.82
CA ASP A 338 18.35 8.76 -5.28
C ASP A 338 19.08 9.71 -4.29
N GLY A 339 18.50 9.90 -3.08
CA GLY A 339 19.07 10.70 -2.00
C GLY A 339 20.37 10.10 -1.48
N GLY A 340 21.36 10.97 -1.19
CA GLY A 340 22.65 10.56 -0.65
C GLY A 340 22.67 10.43 0.88
N GLY A 341 21.67 10.96 1.60
CA GLY A 341 21.74 11.02 3.06
C GLY A 341 20.44 11.30 3.78
N LEU A 342 20.49 11.20 5.11
CA LEU A 342 19.36 11.32 6.03
C LEU A 342 19.08 12.77 6.49
N SER A 343 19.81 13.76 5.98
CA SER A 343 19.75 15.16 6.48
C SER A 343 18.35 15.79 6.35
N ARG A 344 17.61 15.48 5.27
CA ARG A 344 16.25 16.00 5.07
C ARG A 344 15.27 15.45 6.10
N ALA A 345 15.37 14.15 6.40
CA ALA A 345 14.58 13.55 7.48
C ALA A 345 14.91 14.18 8.84
N TYR A 346 16.19 14.45 9.09
CA TYR A 346 16.61 15.15 10.31
C TYR A 346 15.99 16.56 10.40
N ASP A 347 15.92 17.31 9.31
CA ASP A 347 15.33 18.65 9.31
C ASP A 347 13.84 18.61 9.66
N VAL A 348 13.10 17.63 9.19
CA VAL A 348 11.70 17.40 9.58
C VAL A 348 11.57 17.05 11.06
N LEU A 349 12.46 16.20 11.58
CA LEU A 349 12.48 15.81 13.00
C LEU A 349 12.85 16.99 13.91
N ARG A 350 13.63 17.94 13.43
CA ARG A 350 14.05 19.13 14.19
C ARG A 350 12.90 20.07 14.51
N GLY A 351 11.84 20.07 13.68
CA GLY A 351 10.69 21.00 13.77
C GLY A 351 9.71 20.74 14.92
N GLY A 352 9.87 19.68 15.74
CA GLY A 352 8.88 19.41 16.79
C GLY A 352 9.25 18.31 17.79
N ASN A 353 8.37 18.08 18.78
CA ASN A 353 8.49 16.98 19.74
C ASN A 353 8.05 15.66 19.04
N GLN A 354 8.99 14.76 18.84
CA GLN A 354 8.79 13.55 18.03
C GLN A 354 8.25 12.34 18.80
N GLY A 355 8.30 12.36 20.14
CA GLY A 355 7.94 11.19 20.94
C GLY A 355 8.89 10.01 20.70
N LEU A 356 8.33 8.85 20.36
CA LEU A 356 9.10 7.64 20.00
C LEU A 356 9.51 7.70 18.53
N LEU A 357 10.76 7.39 18.23
CA LEU A 357 11.29 7.25 16.89
C LEU A 357 11.63 5.77 16.63
N VAL A 358 11.02 5.16 15.63
CA VAL A 358 11.34 3.81 15.17
C VAL A 358 11.92 3.93 13.76
N ALA A 359 13.17 3.53 13.58
CA ALA A 359 13.87 3.69 12.32
C ALA A 359 14.26 2.34 11.72
N PHE A 360 14.09 2.23 10.39
CA PHE A 360 14.56 1.11 9.57
C PHE A 360 15.62 1.67 8.64
N PHE A 361 16.87 1.36 8.92
CA PHE A 361 18.03 1.81 8.16
C PHE A 361 18.62 0.67 7.34
N GLY A 362 19.00 0.98 6.11
CA GLY A 362 19.96 0.16 5.37
C GLY A 362 21.39 0.37 5.88
N ASP A 363 22.36 0.21 5.00
CA ASP A 363 23.76 0.50 5.34
C ASP A 363 23.96 1.98 5.67
N LEU A 364 24.64 2.21 6.78
CA LEU A 364 25.00 3.55 7.25
C LEU A 364 26.51 3.72 7.12
N ASP A 365 26.95 4.78 6.48
CA ASP A 365 28.32 5.28 6.60
C ASP A 365 28.50 6.09 7.88
N GLU A 366 29.72 6.52 8.16
CA GLU A 366 30.03 7.31 9.37
C GLU A 366 29.26 8.64 9.42
N GLU A 367 29.11 9.30 8.27
CA GLU A 367 28.35 10.55 8.18
C GLU A 367 26.88 10.35 8.52
N GLN A 368 26.24 9.32 7.95
CA GLN A 368 24.83 9.02 8.20
C GLN A 368 24.60 8.51 9.62
N ALA A 369 25.53 7.75 10.18
CA ALA A 369 25.50 7.36 11.59
C ALA A 369 25.54 8.59 12.52
N ALA A 370 26.34 9.60 12.20
CA ALA A 370 26.38 10.86 12.94
C ALA A 370 25.06 11.66 12.79
N VAL A 371 24.41 11.62 11.62
CA VAL A 371 23.07 12.23 11.44
C VAL A 371 22.03 11.49 12.29
N ALA A 372 22.02 10.16 12.26
CA ALA A 372 21.14 9.34 13.07
C ALA A 372 21.34 9.59 14.58
N ALA A 373 22.57 9.75 15.04
CA ALA A 373 22.87 10.13 16.43
C ALA A 373 22.23 11.47 16.83
N ARG A 374 22.24 12.46 15.94
CA ARG A 374 21.56 13.75 16.15
C ARG A 374 20.04 13.63 16.18
N MET A 375 19.46 12.72 15.39
CA MET A 375 18.02 12.43 15.41
C MET A 375 17.56 11.91 16.76
N ARG A 376 18.37 11.07 17.41
CA ARG A 376 18.11 10.53 18.75
C ARG A 376 17.92 11.63 19.80
N GLN A 377 18.70 12.69 19.74
CA GLN A 377 18.63 13.81 20.69
C GLN A 377 17.31 14.58 20.59
N ARG A 378 16.57 14.46 19.50
CA ARG A 378 15.28 15.11 19.25
C ARG A 378 14.07 14.25 19.59
N SER A 379 14.27 12.98 19.93
CA SER A 379 13.22 12.03 20.26
C SER A 379 13.21 11.65 21.74
N GLY A 380 12.05 11.37 22.31
CA GLY A 380 11.89 10.90 23.69
C GLY A 380 12.48 9.49 23.89
N GLY A 381 12.48 8.68 22.84
CA GLY A 381 13.12 7.39 22.74
C GLY A 381 13.35 7.03 21.29
N ALA A 382 14.32 6.17 21.01
CA ALA A 382 14.61 5.76 19.64
C ALA A 382 15.05 4.30 19.54
N VAL A 383 14.45 3.60 18.60
CA VAL A 383 14.76 2.21 18.23
C VAL A 383 15.19 2.18 16.78
N ALA A 384 16.32 1.55 16.48
CA ALA A 384 16.85 1.39 15.14
C ALA A 384 16.99 -0.09 14.77
N PHE A 385 16.40 -0.47 13.66
CA PHE A 385 16.65 -1.73 12.98
C PHE A 385 17.61 -1.44 11.83
N VAL A 386 18.84 -1.92 11.94
CA VAL A 386 19.91 -1.69 10.95
C VAL A 386 20.08 -2.98 10.15
N LEU A 387 19.84 -2.91 8.86
CA LEU A 387 19.89 -4.07 7.98
C LEU A 387 21.33 -4.28 7.48
N ASP A 388 21.76 -5.52 7.60
CA ASP A 388 23.01 -5.98 7.00
C ASP A 388 22.75 -6.33 5.52
N SER A 389 22.77 -5.32 4.64
CA SER A 389 22.39 -5.49 3.25
C SER A 389 23.30 -6.44 2.48
N ASP A 390 24.57 -6.54 2.85
CA ASP A 390 25.53 -7.46 2.24
C ASP A 390 25.15 -8.93 2.48
N ALA A 391 24.64 -9.24 3.67
CA ALA A 391 24.18 -10.58 4.00
C ALA A 391 23.00 -11.05 3.12
N TRP A 392 22.15 -10.13 2.64
CA TRP A 392 21.05 -10.50 1.71
C TRP A 392 21.51 -10.95 0.34
N VAL A 393 22.71 -10.53 -0.10
CA VAL A 393 23.28 -10.91 -1.41
C VAL A 393 24.23 -12.08 -1.28
N GLN A 394 25.05 -12.11 -0.22
CA GLN A 394 26.14 -13.08 -0.04
C GLN A 394 25.77 -14.24 0.89
N GLY A 395 24.61 -14.19 1.55
CA GLY A 395 24.14 -15.18 2.51
C GLY A 395 24.64 -14.95 3.93
N GLU A 396 25.90 -14.56 4.12
CA GLU A 396 26.49 -14.16 5.41
C GLU A 396 27.55 -13.09 5.18
N SER A 397 27.53 -12.05 6.00
CA SER A 397 28.59 -11.07 6.03
C SER A 397 29.80 -11.62 6.78
N HIS A 398 30.95 -11.59 6.16
CA HIS A 398 32.21 -12.10 6.73
C HIS A 398 33.27 -11.01 6.88
N GLY A 399 34.10 -11.15 7.91
CA GLY A 399 35.30 -10.33 8.07
C GLY A 399 35.05 -8.83 8.26
N ALA A 400 35.53 -8.01 7.35
CA ALA A 400 35.50 -6.55 7.45
C ALA A 400 34.08 -5.97 7.46
N ALA A 401 33.18 -6.47 6.62
CA ALA A 401 31.79 -5.97 6.53
C ALA A 401 31.01 -6.17 7.83
N LEU A 402 31.17 -7.32 8.48
CA LEU A 402 30.54 -7.58 9.78
C LEU A 402 31.12 -6.66 10.87
N ALA A 403 32.43 -6.48 10.90
CA ALA A 403 33.08 -5.60 11.86
C ALA A 403 32.63 -4.13 11.69
N GLU A 404 32.47 -3.67 10.47
CA GLU A 404 31.93 -2.34 10.17
C GLU A 404 30.48 -2.19 10.61
N ALA A 405 29.61 -3.18 10.35
CA ALA A 405 28.22 -3.18 10.79
C ALA A 405 28.13 -3.14 12.33
N GLU A 406 28.95 -3.92 13.03
CA GLU A 406 29.01 -3.93 14.50
C GLU A 406 29.50 -2.59 15.08
N GLU A 407 30.49 -1.96 14.44
CA GLU A 407 30.99 -0.64 14.83
C GLU A 407 29.91 0.44 14.68
N ARG A 408 29.15 0.43 13.58
CA ARG A 408 28.03 1.36 13.36
C ARG A 408 26.93 1.17 14.39
N LEU A 409 26.61 -0.09 14.71
CA LEU A 409 25.67 -0.39 15.80
C LEU A 409 26.15 0.12 17.15
N ARG A 410 27.45 -0.01 17.43
CA ARG A 410 28.07 0.52 18.66
C ARG A 410 27.89 2.04 18.74
N LEU A 411 28.21 2.77 17.68
CA LEU A 411 28.06 4.22 17.62
C LEU A 411 26.60 4.67 17.85
N LEU A 412 25.64 3.96 17.26
CA LEU A 412 24.22 4.23 17.51
C LEU A 412 23.85 3.98 18.98
N ARG A 413 24.31 2.88 19.57
CA ARG A 413 24.04 2.55 20.98
C ARG A 413 24.66 3.56 21.93
N GLU A 414 25.89 3.99 21.68
CA GLU A 414 26.58 5.02 22.45
C GLU A 414 25.85 6.38 22.38
N SER A 415 25.19 6.67 21.24
CA SER A 415 24.35 7.87 21.09
C SER A 415 22.97 7.73 21.75
N GLY A 416 22.64 6.57 22.32
CA GLY A 416 21.41 6.30 23.07
C GLY A 416 20.27 5.69 22.26
N TRP A 417 20.54 5.15 21.07
CA TRP A 417 19.59 4.32 20.34
C TRP A 417 19.54 2.91 20.95
N THR A 418 18.35 2.32 20.94
CA THR A 418 18.22 0.87 21.02
C THR A 418 18.42 0.30 19.62
N ALA A 419 19.65 -0.10 19.27
CA ALA A 419 19.99 -0.53 17.92
C ALA A 419 20.11 -2.05 17.83
N VAL A 420 19.40 -2.64 16.86
CA VAL A 420 19.33 -4.08 16.60
C VAL A 420 19.78 -4.35 15.17
N LEU A 421 20.72 -5.31 14.99
CA LEU A 421 21.14 -5.77 13.67
C LEU A 421 20.11 -6.72 13.11
N VAL A 422 19.76 -6.51 11.84
CA VAL A 422 18.81 -7.34 11.10
C VAL A 422 19.55 -8.17 10.07
N LYS A 423 19.41 -9.48 10.17
CA LYS A 423 19.97 -10.44 9.22
C LYS A 423 18.87 -11.08 8.34
N PRO A 424 19.22 -11.61 7.17
CA PRO A 424 18.27 -12.35 6.32
C PRO A 424 17.54 -13.44 7.10
N GLY A 425 16.21 -13.53 6.89
CA GLY A 425 15.38 -14.52 7.55
C GLY A 425 14.99 -14.22 9.01
N ALA A 426 15.46 -13.11 9.59
CA ALA A 426 15.06 -12.72 10.93
C ALA A 426 13.60 -12.25 10.96
N ALA A 427 12.81 -12.79 11.91
CA ALA A 427 11.44 -12.38 12.13
C ALA A 427 11.41 -11.04 12.89
N LEU A 428 10.63 -10.07 12.39
CA LEU A 428 10.54 -8.75 13.04
C LEU A 428 10.00 -8.87 14.46
N ALA A 429 9.07 -9.77 14.73
CA ALA A 429 8.51 -9.97 16.07
C ALA A 429 9.58 -10.32 17.12
N GLU A 430 10.57 -11.14 16.78
CA GLU A 430 11.68 -11.49 17.66
C GLU A 430 12.61 -10.30 17.91
N LEU A 431 12.96 -9.57 16.82
CA LEU A 431 13.79 -8.37 16.92
C LEU A 431 13.11 -7.26 17.71
N TRP A 432 11.79 -7.17 17.59
CA TRP A 432 10.96 -6.22 18.36
C TRP A 432 10.99 -6.54 19.87
N GLN A 433 10.91 -7.83 20.24
CA GLN A 433 11.06 -8.27 21.63
C GLN A 433 12.45 -7.95 22.16
N LEU A 434 13.49 -8.23 21.36
CA LEU A 434 14.87 -7.93 21.72
C LEU A 434 15.09 -6.42 21.98
N ALA A 435 14.52 -5.56 21.12
CA ALA A 435 14.54 -4.13 21.30
C ALA A 435 13.85 -3.70 22.62
N GLY A 436 12.71 -4.33 22.96
CA GLY A 436 12.03 -4.09 24.22
C GLY A 436 12.86 -4.47 25.44
N GLN A 437 13.54 -5.62 25.41
CA GLN A 437 14.44 -6.06 26.49
C GLN A 437 15.63 -5.13 26.67
N GLN A 438 16.30 -4.72 25.60
CA GLN A 438 17.41 -3.77 25.64
C GLN A 438 16.97 -2.40 26.19
N SER A 439 15.77 -1.95 25.86
CA SER A 439 15.20 -0.71 26.33
C SER A 439 14.99 -0.69 27.84
N THR A 440 14.54 -1.79 28.43
CA THR A 440 14.35 -1.92 29.88
C THR A 440 15.66 -1.95 30.67
N VAL A 441 16.70 -2.60 30.13
CA VAL A 441 18.04 -2.64 30.75
C VAL A 441 18.67 -1.24 30.77
N THR A 442 18.56 -0.49 29.69
CA THR A 442 19.12 0.87 29.62
C THR A 442 18.40 1.83 30.58
N GLN A 443 17.10 1.72 30.77
CA GLN A 443 16.35 2.53 31.73
C GLN A 443 16.70 2.19 33.18
N SER A 444 16.88 0.92 33.54
CA SER A 444 17.26 0.52 34.88
C SER A 444 18.67 0.96 35.23
N ALA A 445 19.62 0.97 34.31
CA ALA A 445 20.97 1.47 34.49
C ALA A 445 21.00 2.99 34.76
N LEU A 446 20.15 3.76 34.08
CA LEU A 446 20.03 5.21 34.29
C LEU A 446 19.33 5.58 35.60
N SER A 447 18.38 4.78 36.07
CA SER A 447 17.65 5.01 37.31
C SER A 447 18.44 4.53 38.54
N GLY A 448 19.27 3.51 38.41
CA GLY A 448 20.13 2.98 39.49
C GLY A 448 21.34 3.88 39.83
N GLY A 449 21.77 4.72 38.88
CA GLY A 449 22.89 5.67 39.11
C GLY A 449 22.53 6.90 39.95
N ALA A 450 21.23 7.18 40.16
CA ALA A 450 20.79 8.39 40.90
C ALA A 450 20.59 8.19 42.39
N THR A 451 20.74 6.97 42.94
CA THR A 451 20.52 6.66 44.39
C THR A 451 21.78 6.37 45.19
N GLY A 452 22.98 6.52 44.57
CA GLY A 452 24.25 6.21 45.21
C GLY A 452 25.08 7.43 45.62
N GLY A 453 24.54 8.36 46.44
CA GLY A 453 25.32 9.53 46.85
C GLY A 453 24.80 10.29 48.03
N THR A 454 24.51 9.62 49.17
CA THR A 454 24.40 10.29 50.47
C THR A 454 24.68 9.29 51.61
N THR A 455 25.93 8.89 51.76
CA THR A 455 26.40 8.36 53.06
C THR A 455 26.98 9.52 53.86
N GLY A 456 26.26 9.87 54.89
CA GLY A 456 26.54 10.94 55.80
C GLY A 456 27.92 10.81 56.52
N PHE A 457 28.57 11.93 56.57
CA PHE A 457 29.71 12.18 57.40
C PHE A 457 29.16 12.71 58.74
N THR A 458 28.98 11.84 59.77
CA THR A 458 28.78 12.26 61.14
C THR A 458 30.12 12.22 61.79
N GLY A 459 30.82 13.36 61.89
CA GLY A 459 31.94 13.60 62.73
C GLY A 459 31.44 13.87 64.14
N GLY A 460 31.76 12.96 65.13
CA GLY A 460 31.60 13.20 66.50
C GLY A 460 32.74 14.09 67.05
N TRP A 461 32.37 15.04 67.83
CA TRP A 461 33.29 15.76 68.75
C TRP A 461 32.84 15.49 70.15
N SER A 462 33.75 15.02 70.93
CA SER A 462 33.86 15.20 72.41
C SER A 462 35.27 15.41 72.74
#